data_4e2f6debf77b0d7cb235c5f7493da959
#
_entry.id   4e2f6debf77b0d7cb235c5f7493da959
#
_cell.length_a   1.000
_cell.length_b   1.000
_cell.length_c   1.000
_cell.angle_alpha   90.00
_cell.angle_beta   90.00
_cell.angle_gamma   90.00
#
_symmetry.space_group_name_H-M   'P 1'
#
loop_
_entity.id
_entity.type
_entity.pdbx_description
1 polymer ?
#
loop_
_entity_poly.entity_id
_entity_poly.type
_entity_poly.pdbx_seq_one_letter_code
_entity_poly.pdbx_strand_id
1 'polypeptide(L)'
;MWESLKAQLLEVGTAQLTGADASEYESKSTAGPGAGGRGSVFFSYEGHRVRLNVADDSPITLRHIGGGTVMLTYGYIEVLGKLEKPGSHCPSQAYITISGSCIYHCKYCPVPANAAPTKSMDEIVSLVQNADDIHAISLTSGVVGSTEEEENRALAVLKELSKFDLPIGVSI
;
A
#
# COMPACT_ATOMS: atom_id res chain seq x y z
N MET A 1 -19.44 2.79 17.82
CA MET A 1 -19.23 1.31 17.63
C MET A 1 -18.16 1.04 16.56
N TRP A 2 -18.26 1.63 15.37
CA TRP A 2 -17.28 1.45 14.30
C TRP A 2 -15.86 1.94 14.66
N GLU A 3 -15.74 3.12 15.27
CA GLU A 3 -14.42 3.68 15.65
C GLU A 3 -13.63 2.73 16.56
N SER A 4 -14.30 2.10 17.52
CA SER A 4 -13.67 1.10 18.38
C SER A 4 -13.28 -0.16 17.61
N LEU A 5 -14.12 -0.64 16.70
CA LEU A 5 -13.78 -1.78 15.84
C LEU A 5 -12.62 -1.44 14.92
N LYS A 6 -12.63 -0.26 14.27
CA LYS A 6 -11.55 0.18 13.40
C LYS A 6 -10.21 0.25 14.13
N ALA A 7 -10.19 0.75 15.37
CA ALA A 7 -8.98 0.79 16.18
C ALA A 7 -8.43 -0.62 16.43
N GLN A 8 -9.29 -1.58 16.77
CA GLN A 8 -8.91 -2.97 16.97
C GLN A 8 -8.41 -3.63 15.67
N LEU A 9 -9.07 -3.37 14.54
CA LEU A 9 -8.63 -3.88 13.24
C LEU A 9 -7.24 -3.34 12.85
N LEU A 10 -6.98 -2.05 13.13
CA LEU A 10 -5.67 -1.43 12.88
C LEU A 10 -4.58 -1.97 13.83
N GLU A 11 -4.92 -2.25 15.08
CA GLU A 11 -4.00 -2.85 16.06
C GLU A 11 -3.57 -4.26 15.62
N VAL A 12 -4.50 -5.10 15.17
CA VAL A 12 -4.20 -6.42 14.63
C VAL A 12 -3.48 -6.32 13.27
N GLY A 13 -3.92 -5.44 12.39
CA GLY A 13 -3.31 -5.12 11.11
C GLY A 13 -3.35 -6.23 10.05
N THR A 14 -3.89 -7.40 10.41
CA THR A 14 -3.97 -8.58 9.53
C THR A 14 -5.37 -9.15 9.48
N ALA A 15 -5.67 -9.93 8.44
CA ALA A 15 -6.90 -10.71 8.35
C ALA A 15 -6.67 -11.99 7.55
N GLN A 16 -7.34 -13.07 7.95
CA GLN A 16 -7.47 -14.27 7.17
C GLN A 16 -8.55 -14.02 6.09
N LEU A 17 -8.19 -14.21 4.82
CA LEU A 17 -9.12 -14.02 3.70
C LEU A 17 -9.61 -15.38 3.21
N THR A 18 -10.93 -15.57 3.18
CA THR A 18 -11.58 -16.83 2.81
C THR A 18 -12.79 -16.61 1.90
N GLY A 19 -13.28 -17.69 1.30
CA GLY A 19 -14.46 -17.68 0.43
C GLY A 19 -14.10 -17.68 -1.05
N ALA A 20 -15.09 -17.98 -1.90
CA ALA A 20 -14.91 -18.03 -3.35
C ALA A 20 -14.55 -16.63 -3.88
N ASP A 21 -13.63 -16.60 -4.85
CA ASP A 21 -13.17 -15.38 -5.55
C ASP A 21 -12.60 -14.28 -4.62
N ALA A 22 -12.33 -14.60 -3.35
CA ALA A 22 -11.79 -13.64 -2.39
C ALA A 22 -10.42 -13.09 -2.81
N SER A 23 -9.62 -13.90 -3.51
CA SER A 23 -8.30 -13.51 -4.02
C SER A 23 -8.35 -12.38 -5.07
N GLU A 24 -9.48 -12.13 -5.71
CA GLU A 24 -9.65 -11.01 -6.65
C GLU A 24 -9.59 -9.65 -5.95
N TYR A 25 -9.80 -9.62 -4.64
CA TYR A 25 -9.75 -8.41 -3.81
C TYR A 25 -8.38 -8.21 -3.13
N GLU A 26 -7.49 -9.19 -3.24
CA GLU A 26 -6.14 -9.10 -2.70
C GLU A 26 -5.25 -8.28 -3.62
N SER A 27 -4.59 -7.26 -3.08
CA SER A 27 -3.57 -6.50 -3.79
C SER A 27 -2.20 -6.73 -3.16
N LYS A 28 -1.20 -6.93 -4.01
CA LYS A 28 0.21 -6.88 -3.61
C LYS A 28 0.73 -5.50 -3.94
N SER A 29 1.03 -4.71 -2.91
CA SER A 29 1.65 -3.41 -3.14
C SER A 29 3.07 -3.61 -3.65
N THR A 30 3.38 -3.00 -4.78
CA THR A 30 4.74 -2.98 -5.35
C THR A 30 5.50 -1.71 -5.01
N ALA A 31 4.86 -0.78 -4.31
CA ALA A 31 5.44 0.52 -3.97
C ALA A 31 4.98 1.00 -2.58
N GLY A 32 5.81 1.79 -1.93
CA GLY A 32 5.54 2.39 -0.63
C GLY A 32 5.78 1.47 0.56
N PRO A 33 5.55 1.96 1.78
CA PRO A 33 5.68 1.18 3.00
C PRO A 33 4.79 -0.07 2.93
N GLY A 34 5.38 -1.25 3.09
CA GLY A 34 4.71 -2.54 2.91
C GLY A 34 4.77 -3.10 1.48
N ALA A 35 5.50 -2.44 0.55
CA ALA A 35 5.82 -3.01 -0.75
C ALA A 35 6.61 -4.32 -0.60
N GLY A 36 6.29 -5.32 -1.44
CA GLY A 36 6.93 -6.64 -1.40
C GLY A 36 6.47 -7.55 -0.26
N GLY A 37 5.59 -7.08 0.63
CA GLY A 37 4.96 -7.89 1.67
C GLY A 37 3.90 -8.86 1.15
N ARG A 38 3.27 -9.56 2.08
CA ARG A 38 2.07 -10.37 1.81
C ARG A 38 0.97 -9.48 1.21
N GLY A 39 0.04 -10.09 0.49
CA GLY A 39 -1.12 -9.38 -0.04
C GLY A 39 -1.90 -8.63 1.04
N SER A 40 -2.70 -7.70 0.63
CA SER A 40 -3.58 -6.95 1.52
C SER A 40 -4.94 -6.74 0.87
N VAL A 41 -5.95 -6.52 1.69
CA VAL A 41 -7.30 -6.21 1.26
C VAL A 41 -7.75 -4.89 1.89
N PHE A 42 -8.66 -4.22 1.20
CA PHE A 42 -9.38 -3.08 1.75
C PHE A 42 -10.77 -3.53 2.16
N PHE A 43 -11.04 -3.45 3.45
CA PHE A 43 -12.36 -3.67 4.03
C PHE A 43 -13.04 -2.35 4.31
N SER A 44 -14.30 -2.20 3.89
CA SER A 44 -15.11 -1.03 4.16
C SER A 44 -16.44 -1.39 4.83
N TYR A 45 -16.84 -0.55 5.77
CA TYR A 45 -18.08 -0.64 6.52
C TYR A 45 -18.56 0.76 6.90
N GLU A 46 -19.83 1.06 6.69
CA GLU A 46 -20.43 2.37 7.01
C GLU A 46 -19.65 3.59 6.49
N GLY A 47 -19.11 3.51 5.26
CA GLY A 47 -18.34 4.59 4.65
C GLY A 47 -16.91 4.75 5.16
N HIS A 48 -16.48 3.89 6.06
CA HIS A 48 -15.12 3.84 6.58
C HIS A 48 -14.34 2.69 5.95
N ARG A 49 -13.03 2.86 5.86
CA ARG A 49 -12.11 1.95 5.19
C ARG A 49 -10.94 1.60 6.08
N VAL A 50 -10.52 0.34 6.05
CA VAL A 50 -9.29 -0.13 6.67
C VAL A 50 -8.56 -1.07 5.72
N ARG A 51 -7.23 -0.98 5.68
CA ARG A 51 -6.37 -1.93 4.98
C ARG A 51 -5.87 -2.97 5.97
N LEU A 52 -6.02 -4.24 5.63
CA LEU A 52 -5.54 -5.37 6.41
C LEU A 52 -4.62 -6.24 5.55
N ASN A 53 -3.47 -6.63 6.09
CA ASN A 53 -2.59 -7.58 5.41
C ASN A 53 -3.19 -8.98 5.48
N VAL A 54 -3.07 -9.75 4.41
CA VAL A 54 -3.55 -11.13 4.40
C VAL A 54 -2.58 -12.03 5.17
N ALA A 55 -3.09 -12.77 6.17
CA ALA A 55 -2.32 -13.70 6.98
C ALA A 55 -3.21 -14.86 7.44
N ASP A 56 -2.73 -16.09 7.27
CA ASP A 56 -3.49 -17.31 7.56
C ASP A 56 -3.73 -17.54 9.05
N ASP A 57 -2.90 -16.93 9.91
CA ASP A 57 -2.92 -17.05 11.37
C ASP A 57 -3.58 -15.84 12.07
N SER A 58 -4.25 -14.97 11.31
CA SER A 58 -4.91 -13.80 11.88
C SER A 58 -6.15 -14.18 12.72
N PRO A 59 -6.37 -13.50 13.87
CA PRO A 59 -7.60 -13.66 14.64
C PRO A 59 -8.81 -13.01 13.97
N ILE A 60 -8.61 -12.18 12.92
CA ILE A 60 -9.68 -11.59 12.12
C ILE A 60 -9.89 -12.46 10.89
N THR A 61 -11.14 -12.85 10.63
CA THR A 61 -11.51 -13.55 9.40
C THR A 61 -12.37 -12.65 8.54
N LEU A 62 -12.04 -12.56 7.26
CA LEU A 62 -12.83 -11.94 6.20
C LEU A 62 -13.33 -13.03 5.26
N ARG A 63 -14.57 -13.43 5.37
CA ARG A 63 -15.19 -14.45 4.51
C ARG A 63 -16.01 -13.79 3.41
N HIS A 64 -15.49 -13.82 2.18
CA HIS A 64 -16.22 -13.32 1.00
C HIS A 64 -17.41 -14.20 0.71
N ILE A 65 -18.56 -13.56 0.52
CA ILE A 65 -19.86 -14.23 0.29
C ILE A 65 -20.50 -13.87 -1.05
N GLY A 66 -19.78 -13.12 -1.90
CA GLY A 66 -20.16 -12.78 -3.27
C GLY A 66 -20.34 -11.27 -3.49
N GLY A 67 -20.07 -10.83 -4.72
CA GLY A 67 -20.27 -9.42 -5.14
C GLY A 67 -19.52 -8.38 -4.31
N GLY A 68 -18.34 -8.75 -3.78
CA GLY A 68 -17.56 -7.88 -2.89
C GLY A 68 -18.10 -7.83 -1.46
N THR A 69 -19.22 -8.47 -1.17
CA THR A 69 -19.74 -8.54 0.20
C THR A 69 -18.93 -9.53 1.03
N VAL A 70 -18.60 -9.15 2.24
CA VAL A 70 -17.76 -9.94 3.14
C VAL A 70 -18.30 -9.92 4.57
N MET A 71 -18.28 -11.08 5.22
CA MET A 71 -18.48 -11.20 6.65
C MET A 71 -17.12 -11.08 7.36
N LEU A 72 -16.96 -10.04 8.16
CA LEU A 72 -15.86 -9.89 9.09
C LEU A 72 -16.25 -10.56 10.41
N THR A 73 -15.35 -11.42 10.92
CA THR A 73 -15.49 -12.03 12.25
C THR A 73 -14.23 -11.73 13.07
N TYR A 74 -14.42 -11.20 14.27
CA TYR A 74 -13.33 -10.96 15.23
C TYR A 74 -13.85 -11.19 16.66
N GLY A 75 -13.46 -12.28 17.27
CA GLY A 75 -14.01 -12.70 18.55
C GLY A 75 -15.52 -12.92 18.48
N TYR A 76 -16.28 -12.11 19.20
CA TYR A 76 -17.77 -12.14 19.19
C TYR A 76 -18.36 -11.11 18.22
N ILE A 77 -17.53 -10.36 17.52
CA ILE A 77 -17.97 -9.32 16.59
C ILE A 77 -18.15 -9.95 15.21
N GLU A 78 -19.35 -9.79 14.64
CA GLU A 78 -19.62 -10.11 13.26
C GLU A 78 -20.19 -8.88 12.57
N VAL A 79 -19.58 -8.49 11.43
CA VAL A 79 -19.95 -7.30 10.67
C VAL A 79 -19.99 -7.64 9.19
N LEU A 80 -21.11 -7.29 8.57
CA LEU A 80 -21.27 -7.40 7.12
C LEU A 80 -20.77 -6.11 6.47
N GLY A 81 -19.67 -6.22 5.73
CA GLY A 81 -19.05 -5.10 5.03
C GLY A 81 -18.76 -5.43 3.57
N LYS A 82 -17.83 -4.70 2.98
CA LYS A 82 -17.42 -4.87 1.60
C LYS A 82 -15.90 -4.99 1.48
N LEU A 83 -15.46 -5.86 0.58
CA LEU A 83 -14.11 -5.81 0.02
C LEU A 83 -14.12 -4.86 -1.17
N GLU A 84 -13.16 -3.97 -1.21
CA GLU A 84 -12.97 -3.09 -2.34
C GLU A 84 -12.03 -3.77 -3.35
N LYS A 85 -12.30 -3.60 -4.64
CA LYS A 85 -11.37 -4.08 -5.68
C LYS A 85 -10.00 -3.45 -5.47
N PRO A 86 -8.92 -4.17 -5.79
CA PRO A 86 -7.58 -3.63 -5.72
C PRO A 86 -7.49 -2.30 -6.46
N GLY A 87 -7.08 -1.29 -5.75
CA GLY A 87 -6.91 0.06 -6.27
C GLY A 87 -5.67 0.68 -5.66
N SER A 88 -5.27 1.84 -6.15
CA SER A 88 -4.18 2.59 -5.56
C SER A 88 -4.48 2.93 -4.09
N HIS A 89 -3.47 2.84 -3.24
CA HIS A 89 -3.55 3.31 -1.84
C HIS A 89 -3.97 4.79 -1.77
N CYS A 90 -3.50 5.56 -2.73
CA CYS A 90 -3.88 6.95 -2.97
C CYS A 90 -4.40 7.04 -4.41
N PRO A 91 -5.70 6.84 -4.67
CA PRO A 91 -6.23 6.70 -6.03
C PRO A 91 -5.97 7.92 -6.92
N SER A 92 -5.77 9.10 -6.32
CA SER A 92 -5.49 10.34 -7.04
C SER A 92 -4.01 10.73 -7.05
N GLN A 93 -3.11 9.80 -6.72
CA GLN A 93 -1.67 10.04 -6.66
C GLN A 93 -0.88 8.89 -7.27
N ALA A 94 0.15 9.21 -8.06
CA ALA A 94 1.19 8.26 -8.39
C ALA A 94 2.15 8.14 -7.19
N TYR A 95 2.04 7.07 -6.42
CA TYR A 95 2.89 6.81 -5.27
C TYR A 95 4.06 5.91 -5.67
N ILE A 96 5.27 6.47 -5.72
CA ILE A 96 6.45 5.81 -6.30
C ILE A 96 7.57 5.72 -5.26
N THR A 97 8.06 4.51 -5.03
CA THR A 97 9.29 4.27 -4.30
C THR A 97 10.45 4.19 -5.29
N ILE A 98 11.42 5.10 -5.18
CA ILE A 98 12.59 5.17 -6.07
C ILE A 98 13.50 3.97 -5.80
N SER A 99 14.03 3.87 -4.58
CA SER A 99 14.89 2.77 -4.14
C SER A 99 14.14 1.92 -3.11
N GLY A 100 13.91 0.66 -3.45
CA GLY A 100 13.17 -0.29 -2.63
C GLY A 100 14.01 -1.04 -1.59
N SER A 101 15.28 -0.68 -1.42
CA SER A 101 16.19 -1.21 -0.39
C SER A 101 16.69 -0.08 0.50
N CYS A 102 17.12 -0.39 1.72
CA CYS A 102 17.62 0.61 2.64
C CYS A 102 18.68 0.02 3.59
N ILE A 103 19.77 0.77 3.80
CA ILE A 103 20.83 0.42 4.75
C ILE A 103 20.44 0.72 6.19
N TYR A 104 19.43 1.54 6.41
CA TYR A 104 18.90 1.86 7.74
C TYR A 104 17.84 0.86 8.18
N HIS A 105 17.79 0.59 9.48
CA HIS A 105 16.86 -0.34 10.10
C HIS A 105 15.88 0.39 11.02
N CYS A 106 15.14 1.36 10.48
CA CYS A 106 14.13 2.10 11.23
C CYS A 106 13.05 1.12 11.73
N LYS A 107 12.71 1.18 13.02
CA LYS A 107 11.81 0.22 13.69
C LYS A 107 10.40 0.14 13.08
N TYR A 108 9.95 1.21 12.45
CA TYR A 108 8.61 1.32 11.83
C TYR A 108 8.62 1.05 10.32
N CYS A 109 9.79 0.86 9.71
CA CYS A 109 9.90 0.76 8.25
C CYS A 109 10.12 -0.69 7.80
N PRO A 110 9.24 -1.26 6.96
CA PRO A 110 9.37 -2.62 6.48
C PRO A 110 10.36 -2.78 5.32
N VAL A 111 10.87 -1.69 4.73
CA VAL A 111 11.73 -1.72 3.54
C VAL A 111 12.96 -2.61 3.70
N PRO A 112 13.72 -2.59 4.81
CA PRO A 112 14.88 -3.47 4.95
C PRO A 112 14.54 -4.96 4.95
N ALA A 113 13.33 -5.32 5.41
CA ALA A 113 12.84 -6.71 5.44
C ALA A 113 12.24 -7.16 4.10
N ASN A 114 11.84 -6.23 3.25
CA ASN A 114 11.14 -6.47 1.99
C ASN A 114 11.86 -5.79 0.81
N ALA A 115 13.18 -5.97 0.74
CA ALA A 115 14.01 -5.31 -0.26
C ALA A 115 13.51 -5.53 -1.69
N ALA A 116 13.41 -4.43 -2.44
CA ALA A 116 13.08 -4.40 -3.84
C ALA A 116 14.16 -3.63 -4.63
N PRO A 117 14.29 -3.84 -5.93
CA PRO A 117 15.27 -3.13 -6.73
C PRO A 117 14.99 -1.63 -6.79
N THR A 118 16.04 -0.86 -7.06
CA THR A 118 15.91 0.55 -7.44
C THR A 118 15.32 0.65 -8.83
N LYS A 119 14.32 1.50 -8.99
CA LYS A 119 13.68 1.74 -10.29
C LYS A 119 14.57 2.61 -11.19
N SER A 120 14.57 2.29 -12.46
CA SER A 120 15.15 3.15 -13.48
C SER A 120 14.30 4.41 -13.71
N MET A 121 14.89 5.43 -14.33
CA MET A 121 14.16 6.64 -14.69
C MET A 121 12.99 6.35 -15.63
N ASP A 122 13.20 5.47 -16.61
CA ASP A 122 12.16 5.10 -17.58
C ASP A 122 10.99 4.37 -16.91
N GLU A 123 11.26 3.50 -15.94
CA GLU A 123 10.21 2.85 -15.15
C GLU A 123 9.39 3.88 -14.35
N ILE A 124 10.07 4.83 -13.71
CA ILE A 124 9.41 5.89 -12.93
C ILE A 124 8.53 6.77 -13.81
N VAL A 125 9.04 7.21 -14.94
CA VAL A 125 8.30 8.02 -15.92
C VAL A 125 7.09 7.24 -16.45
N SER A 126 7.27 5.98 -16.82
CA SER A 126 6.20 5.12 -17.30
C SER A 126 5.09 4.91 -16.25
N LEU A 127 5.44 4.81 -14.97
CA LEU A 127 4.44 4.71 -13.89
C LEU A 127 3.55 5.95 -13.81
N VAL A 128 4.11 7.14 -14.02
CA VAL A 128 3.34 8.40 -14.02
C VAL A 128 2.50 8.52 -15.29
N GLN A 129 3.07 8.20 -16.46
CA GLN A 129 2.37 8.29 -17.75
C GLN A 129 1.17 7.35 -17.87
N ASN A 130 1.26 6.17 -17.21
CA ASN A 130 0.20 5.16 -17.25
C ASN A 130 -0.77 5.26 -16.06
N ALA A 131 -0.63 6.27 -15.21
CA ALA A 131 -1.54 6.50 -14.11
C ALA A 131 -2.70 7.39 -14.54
N ASP A 132 -3.91 6.85 -14.50
CA ASP A 132 -5.13 7.60 -14.84
C ASP A 132 -5.56 8.49 -13.67
N ASP A 133 -6.12 9.66 -13.97
CA ASP A 133 -6.78 10.57 -13.03
C ASP A 133 -5.96 10.97 -11.79
N ILE A 134 -4.64 11.09 -11.94
CA ILE A 134 -3.79 11.55 -10.85
C ILE A 134 -3.73 13.08 -10.78
N HIS A 135 -3.71 13.59 -9.55
CA HIS A 135 -3.58 15.02 -9.25
C HIS A 135 -2.28 15.38 -8.53
N ALA A 136 -1.47 14.38 -8.19
CA ALA A 136 -0.18 14.56 -7.53
C ALA A 136 0.72 13.34 -7.72
N ILE A 137 2.01 13.55 -7.52
CA ILE A 137 3.04 12.50 -7.46
C ILE A 137 3.60 12.48 -6.04
N SER A 138 3.71 11.32 -5.44
CA SER A 138 4.36 11.12 -4.15
C SER A 138 5.56 10.21 -4.32
N LEU A 139 6.73 10.71 -3.95
CA LEU A 139 7.99 9.98 -4.00
C LEU A 139 8.43 9.57 -2.61
N THR A 140 8.92 8.35 -2.48
CA THR A 140 9.65 7.88 -1.31
C THR A 140 10.87 7.11 -1.76
N SER A 141 11.88 7.01 -0.90
CA SER A 141 13.05 6.21 -1.18
C SER A 141 13.65 5.60 0.08
N GLY A 142 14.20 4.40 -0.07
CA GLY A 142 15.20 3.89 0.84
C GLY A 142 16.58 4.41 0.44
N VAL A 143 17.56 4.25 1.31
CA VAL A 143 18.96 4.60 1.04
C VAL A 143 19.73 3.31 0.77
N VAL A 144 20.19 3.10 -0.47
CA VAL A 144 20.85 1.85 -0.87
C VAL A 144 22.35 1.88 -0.55
N GLY A 145 23.03 2.95 -0.89
CA GLY A 145 24.48 3.11 -0.68
C GLY A 145 24.78 4.20 0.35
N SER A 146 24.64 5.44 -0.04
CA SER A 146 24.82 6.60 0.83
C SER A 146 23.63 7.57 0.70
N THR A 147 23.45 8.41 1.72
CA THR A 147 22.43 9.47 1.67
C THR A 147 22.67 10.43 0.53
N GLU A 148 23.92 10.78 0.26
CA GLU A 148 24.29 11.71 -0.83
C GLU A 148 23.95 11.13 -2.21
N GLU A 149 24.22 9.85 -2.44
CA GLU A 149 23.85 9.17 -3.69
C GLU A 149 22.35 9.11 -3.89
N GLU A 150 21.60 8.83 -2.81
CA GLU A 150 20.14 8.76 -2.88
C GLU A 150 19.49 10.14 -3.05
N GLU A 151 20.04 11.17 -2.41
CA GLU A 151 19.62 12.55 -2.61
C GLU A 151 19.82 12.99 -4.06
N ASN A 152 20.99 12.73 -4.63
CA ASN A 152 21.27 13.03 -6.04
C ASN A 152 20.33 12.28 -6.99
N ARG A 153 19.99 11.03 -6.69
CA ARG A 153 19.02 10.23 -7.43
C ARG A 153 17.62 10.84 -7.34
N ALA A 154 17.17 11.19 -6.14
CA ALA A 154 15.89 11.82 -5.91
C ALA A 154 15.77 13.17 -6.62
N LEU A 155 16.82 13.99 -6.61
CA LEU A 155 16.87 15.26 -7.33
C LEU A 155 16.78 15.06 -8.85
N ALA A 156 17.44 14.05 -9.39
CA ALA A 156 17.32 13.71 -10.81
C ALA A 156 15.88 13.28 -11.18
N VAL A 157 15.25 12.46 -10.34
CA VAL A 157 13.86 12.05 -10.52
C VAL A 157 12.92 13.24 -10.44
N LEU A 158 13.08 14.11 -9.45
CA LEU A 158 12.29 15.34 -9.30
C LEU A 158 12.37 16.23 -10.54
N LYS A 159 13.59 16.43 -11.05
CA LYS A 159 13.81 17.21 -12.28
C LYS A 159 13.10 16.62 -13.48
N GLU A 160 13.09 15.30 -13.61
CA GLU A 160 12.40 14.63 -14.73
C GLU A 160 10.89 14.72 -14.56
N LEU A 161 10.38 14.44 -13.36
CA LEU A 161 8.95 14.44 -13.11
C LEU A 161 8.31 15.82 -13.04
N SER A 162 9.09 16.90 -12.84
CA SER A 162 8.58 18.28 -12.92
C SER A 162 7.99 18.64 -14.28
N LYS A 163 8.29 17.86 -15.33
CA LYS A 163 7.72 18.04 -16.67
C LYS A 163 6.23 17.70 -16.76
N PHE A 164 5.69 16.99 -15.76
CA PHE A 164 4.29 16.58 -15.75
C PHE A 164 3.32 17.65 -15.23
N ASP A 165 3.82 18.78 -14.76
CA ASP A 165 3.00 19.88 -14.22
C ASP A 165 2.03 19.43 -13.11
N LEU A 166 2.49 18.50 -12.28
CA LEU A 166 1.76 17.96 -11.13
C LEU A 166 2.50 18.31 -9.83
N PRO A 167 1.78 18.58 -8.73
CA PRO A 167 2.41 18.70 -7.41
C PRO A 167 3.19 17.43 -7.06
N ILE A 168 4.43 17.59 -6.57
CA ILE A 168 5.29 16.48 -6.19
C ILE A 168 5.61 16.58 -4.70
N GLY A 169 5.22 15.57 -3.93
CA GLY A 169 5.63 15.37 -2.54
C GLY A 169 6.80 14.39 -2.45
N VAL A 170 7.76 14.66 -1.57
CA VAL A 170 8.92 13.79 -1.35
C VAL A 170 9.07 13.45 0.12
N SER A 171 9.31 12.19 0.41
CA SER A 171 9.67 11.68 1.74
C SER A 171 10.84 10.72 1.60
N ILE A 172 12.01 11.15 2.06
CA ILE A 172 13.27 10.41 2.02
C ILE A 172 13.79 10.22 3.45
#